data_68bc6225e03e27d48661dcab826b1bc8
#
_entry.id   68bc6225e03e27d48661dcab826b1bc8
#
_cell.length_a   1.000
_cell.length_b   1.000
_cell.length_c   1.000
_cell.angle_alpha   90.00
_cell.angle_beta   90.00
_cell.angle_gamma   90.00
#
_symmetry.space_group_name_H-M   'P 1'
#
loop_
_entity.id
_entity.type
_entity.pdbx_description
1 polymer ?
#
loop_
_entity_poly.entity_id
_entity_poly.type
_entity_poly.pdbx_seq_one_letter_code
_entity_poly.pdbx_strand_id
1 'polypeptide(L)'
;EWLESYKVCARSGASEQENDEEIQEAEKSIDKARKQLNTLNKQKSSLYDLLEQGLYNKDVFLERSRILAARISEVERQIETLRKHLSSLRQAELTRKSVAPSIQNVLDVYATLGTPAEQNTLLKTVLDHVVYFKSQGGAWKESNMKLYLYPKVMPGKLLIT
;
A
#
# COMPACT_ATOMS: atom_id res chain seq x y z
N GLU A 1 -1.78 -21.70 17.84
CA GLU A 1 -1.40 -20.44 18.52
C GLU A 1 -0.99 -19.33 17.54
N TRP A 2 0.02 -19.53 16.67
CA TRP A 2 0.47 -18.47 15.73
C TRP A 2 -0.59 -18.03 14.71
N LEU A 3 -1.27 -18.99 14.08
CA LEU A 3 -2.33 -18.72 13.11
C LEU A 3 -3.55 -18.06 13.78
N GLU A 4 -3.80 -18.33 15.04
CA GLU A 4 -4.83 -17.63 15.84
C GLU A 4 -4.40 -16.21 16.18
N SER A 5 -3.14 -15.98 16.53
CA SER A 5 -2.58 -14.63 16.71
C SER A 5 -2.65 -13.82 15.43
N TYR A 6 -2.44 -14.44 14.27
CA TYR A 6 -2.61 -13.83 12.97
C TYR A 6 -4.08 -13.49 12.67
N LYS A 7 -5.03 -14.36 13.03
CA LYS A 7 -6.48 -14.07 12.96
C LYS A 7 -6.85 -12.83 13.77
N VAL A 8 -6.29 -12.67 14.96
CA VAL A 8 -6.52 -11.49 15.81
C VAL A 8 -5.95 -10.25 15.16
N CYS A 9 -4.76 -10.32 14.58
CA CYS A 9 -4.12 -9.21 13.90
C CYS A 9 -4.81 -8.84 12.57
N ALA A 10 -5.27 -9.84 11.81
CA ALA A 10 -6.03 -9.64 10.57
C ALA A 10 -7.50 -9.22 10.82
N ARG A 11 -8.05 -9.53 12.00
CA ARG A 11 -9.39 -9.11 12.47
C ARG A 11 -9.38 -7.82 13.27
N SER A 12 -8.23 -7.25 13.61
CA SER A 12 -8.20 -5.96 14.29
C SER A 12 -8.71 -4.91 13.31
N GLY A 13 -9.99 -4.58 13.44
CA GLY A 13 -10.69 -3.57 12.63
C GLY A 13 -10.02 -2.19 12.63
N ALA A 14 -9.09 -1.94 13.55
CA ALA A 14 -8.21 -0.79 13.55
C ALA A 14 -7.37 -0.69 12.26
N SER A 15 -6.77 -1.80 11.82
CA SER A 15 -5.95 -1.81 10.58
C SER A 15 -6.80 -1.68 9.29
N GLU A 16 -8.07 -2.07 9.32
CA GLU A 16 -8.98 -1.88 8.18
C GLU A 16 -9.45 -0.44 8.10
N GLN A 17 -9.84 0.15 9.22
CA GLN A 17 -10.26 1.55 9.30
C GLN A 17 -9.12 2.50 8.92
N GLU A 18 -7.90 2.28 9.43
CA GLU A 18 -6.72 3.09 9.10
C GLU A 18 -6.43 3.09 7.58
N ASN A 19 -6.48 1.93 6.93
CA ASN A 19 -6.23 1.83 5.50
C ASN A 19 -7.35 2.46 4.66
N ASP A 20 -8.61 2.29 5.06
CA ASP A 20 -9.75 2.92 4.40
C ASP A 20 -9.71 4.45 4.55
N GLU A 21 -9.31 4.96 5.72
CA GLU A 21 -9.10 6.39 5.96
C GLU A 21 -7.97 6.95 5.08
N GLU A 22 -6.84 6.23 4.98
CA GLU A 22 -5.71 6.63 4.14
C GLU A 22 -6.08 6.66 2.65
N ILE A 23 -6.84 5.68 2.16
CA ILE A 23 -7.38 5.66 0.80
C ILE A 23 -8.29 6.87 0.56
N GLN A 24 -9.22 7.15 1.48
CA GLN A 24 -10.13 8.30 1.38
C GLN A 24 -9.38 9.64 1.40
N GLU A 25 -8.35 9.75 2.22
CA GLU A 25 -7.53 10.96 2.29
C GLU A 25 -6.73 11.18 1.00
N ALA A 26 -6.17 10.10 0.42
CA ALA A 26 -5.51 10.17 -0.87
C ALA A 26 -6.47 10.58 -2.00
N GLU A 27 -7.70 10.06 -2.02
CA GLU A 27 -8.74 10.46 -2.97
C GLU A 27 -9.13 11.93 -2.83
N LYS A 28 -9.36 12.41 -1.60
CA LYS A 28 -9.65 13.83 -1.32
C LYS A 28 -8.51 14.74 -1.77
N SER A 29 -7.27 14.30 -1.57
CA SER A 29 -6.08 15.04 -1.99
C SER A 29 -5.97 15.14 -3.51
N ILE A 30 -6.29 14.07 -4.23
CA ILE A 30 -6.35 14.07 -5.70
C ILE A 30 -7.44 15.03 -6.19
N ASP A 31 -8.61 15.01 -5.58
CA ASP A 31 -9.72 15.89 -5.98
C ASP A 31 -9.39 17.37 -5.71
N LYS A 32 -8.72 17.67 -4.61
CA LYS A 32 -8.22 19.02 -4.32
C LYS A 32 -7.20 19.47 -5.37
N ALA A 33 -6.25 18.63 -5.73
CA ALA A 33 -5.26 18.95 -6.75
C ALA A 33 -5.89 19.11 -8.14
N ARG A 34 -6.90 18.31 -8.50
CA ARG A 34 -7.67 18.46 -9.73
C ARG A 34 -8.43 19.80 -9.80
N LYS A 35 -9.06 20.22 -8.70
CA LYS A 35 -9.71 21.55 -8.62
C LYS A 35 -8.71 22.67 -8.80
N GLN A 36 -7.51 22.55 -8.20
CA GLN A 36 -6.42 23.51 -8.38
C GLN A 36 -5.95 23.56 -9.83
N LEU A 37 -5.76 22.41 -10.48
CA LEU A 37 -5.39 22.32 -11.90
C LEU A 37 -6.43 23.01 -12.79
N ASN A 38 -7.71 22.78 -12.54
CA ASN A 38 -8.79 23.44 -13.29
C ASN A 38 -8.75 24.95 -13.12
N THR A 39 -8.49 25.44 -11.90
CA THR A 39 -8.35 26.88 -11.64
C THR A 39 -7.17 27.50 -12.40
N LEU A 40 -6.01 26.80 -12.40
CA LEU A 40 -4.82 27.25 -13.16
C LEU A 40 -5.07 27.26 -14.66
N ASN A 41 -5.78 26.27 -15.19
CA ASN A 41 -6.15 26.24 -16.61
C ASN A 41 -7.11 27.37 -16.98
N LYS A 42 -8.07 27.71 -16.11
CA LYS A 42 -8.94 28.91 -16.30
C LYS A 42 -8.11 30.20 -16.31
N GLN A 43 -7.16 30.33 -15.37
CA GLN A 43 -6.27 31.50 -15.33
C GLN A 43 -5.40 31.58 -16.60
N LYS A 44 -4.94 30.45 -17.12
CA LYS A 44 -4.20 30.38 -18.38
C LYS A 44 -5.07 30.83 -19.55
N SER A 45 -6.33 30.40 -19.64
CA SER A 45 -7.27 30.86 -20.67
C SER A 45 -7.49 32.37 -20.57
N SER A 46 -7.81 32.88 -19.38
CA SER A 46 -8.01 34.32 -19.17
C SER A 46 -6.77 35.17 -19.55
N LEU A 47 -5.56 34.61 -19.36
CA LEU A 47 -4.34 35.29 -19.75
C LEU A 47 -4.25 35.47 -21.27
N TYR A 48 -4.70 34.52 -22.08
CA TYR A 48 -4.80 34.64 -23.52
C TYR A 48 -5.86 35.65 -23.93
N ASP A 49 -7.04 35.62 -23.29
CA ASP A 49 -8.13 36.58 -23.56
C ASP A 49 -7.66 38.04 -23.34
N LEU A 50 -6.91 38.27 -22.25
CA LEU A 50 -6.37 39.60 -21.94
C LEU A 50 -5.27 40.06 -22.91
N LEU A 51 -4.49 39.14 -23.48
CA LEU A 51 -3.53 39.46 -24.54
C LEU A 51 -4.25 39.84 -25.81
N GLU A 52 -5.28 39.11 -26.22
CA GLU A 52 -6.09 39.40 -27.41
C GLU A 52 -6.80 40.77 -27.33
N GLN A 53 -7.24 41.14 -26.10
CA GLN A 53 -7.80 42.48 -25.83
C GLN A 53 -6.76 43.60 -25.80
N GLY A 54 -5.47 43.29 -25.97
CA GLY A 54 -4.40 44.31 -25.95
C GLY A 54 -4.10 44.88 -24.55
N LEU A 55 -4.63 44.27 -23.50
CA LEU A 55 -4.44 44.72 -22.10
C LEU A 55 -3.11 44.30 -21.49
N TYR A 56 -2.42 43.33 -22.10
CA TYR A 56 -1.10 42.88 -21.69
C TYR A 56 -0.02 43.18 -22.71
N ASN A 57 1.14 43.66 -22.23
CA ASN A 57 2.37 43.72 -23.01
C ASN A 57 2.89 42.28 -23.22
N LYS A 58 3.51 42.04 -24.39
CA LYS A 58 4.07 40.74 -24.78
C LYS A 58 5.03 40.14 -23.73
N ASP A 59 5.88 40.97 -23.13
CA ASP A 59 6.90 40.52 -22.17
C ASP A 59 6.23 40.06 -20.86
N VAL A 60 5.26 40.82 -20.37
CA VAL A 60 4.47 40.46 -19.18
C VAL A 60 3.67 39.16 -19.43
N PHE A 61 3.09 39.02 -20.63
CA PHE A 61 2.39 37.80 -21.00
C PHE A 61 3.32 36.59 -21.01
N LEU A 62 4.50 36.68 -21.60
CA LEU A 62 5.47 35.57 -21.64
C LEU A 62 5.93 35.16 -20.26
N GLU A 63 6.20 36.10 -19.36
CA GLU A 63 6.58 35.80 -17.98
C GLU A 63 5.46 35.12 -17.23
N ARG A 64 4.23 35.68 -17.29
CA ARG A 64 3.05 35.09 -16.63
C ARG A 64 2.72 33.70 -17.17
N SER A 65 2.79 33.52 -18.48
CA SER A 65 2.57 32.24 -19.14
C SER A 65 3.57 31.17 -18.67
N ARG A 66 4.85 31.54 -18.52
CA ARG A 66 5.90 30.64 -18.01
C ARG A 66 5.64 30.23 -16.55
N ILE A 67 5.24 31.20 -15.71
CA ILE A 67 4.91 30.92 -14.31
C ILE A 67 3.71 29.96 -14.20
N LEU A 68 2.64 30.22 -14.97
CA LEU A 68 1.46 29.35 -14.99
C LEU A 68 1.78 27.95 -15.50
N ALA A 69 2.58 27.84 -16.56
CA ALA A 69 3.01 26.55 -17.10
C ALA A 69 3.79 25.73 -16.05
N ALA A 70 4.70 26.36 -15.33
CA ALA A 70 5.45 25.71 -14.26
C ALA A 70 4.53 25.22 -13.12
N ARG A 71 3.54 26.05 -12.69
CA ARG A 71 2.57 25.66 -11.67
C ARG A 71 1.66 24.52 -12.12
N ILE A 72 1.20 24.55 -13.36
CA ILE A 72 0.38 23.48 -13.95
C ILE A 72 1.17 22.17 -13.95
N SER A 73 2.40 22.17 -14.44
CA SER A 73 3.26 20.99 -14.48
C SER A 73 3.53 20.42 -13.09
N GLU A 74 3.73 21.28 -12.10
CA GLU A 74 3.93 20.83 -10.71
C GLU A 74 2.68 20.16 -10.13
N VAL A 75 1.48 20.73 -10.36
CA VAL A 75 0.22 20.12 -9.90
C VAL A 75 -0.07 18.80 -10.63
N GLU A 76 0.23 18.71 -11.92
CA GLU A 76 0.11 17.47 -12.70
C GLU A 76 1.03 16.38 -12.14
N ARG A 77 2.26 16.73 -11.81
CA ARG A 77 3.22 15.81 -11.16
C ARG A 77 2.73 15.33 -9.79
N GLN A 78 2.15 16.24 -9.00
CA GLN A 78 1.55 15.88 -7.68
C GLN A 78 0.39 14.90 -7.86
N ILE A 79 -0.51 15.15 -8.82
CA ILE A 79 -1.63 14.24 -9.12
C ILE A 79 -1.12 12.86 -9.50
N GLU A 80 -0.08 12.78 -10.34
CA GLU A 80 0.50 11.49 -10.75
C GLU A 80 1.12 10.74 -9.57
N THR A 81 1.82 11.44 -8.68
CA THR A 81 2.39 10.85 -7.46
C THR A 81 1.30 10.31 -6.54
N LEU A 82 0.24 11.10 -6.30
CA LEU A 82 -0.89 10.68 -5.47
C LEU A 82 -1.65 9.49 -6.08
N ARG A 83 -1.79 9.43 -7.41
CA ARG A 83 -2.40 8.27 -8.09
C ARG A 83 -1.59 7.00 -7.91
N LYS A 84 -0.26 7.09 -8.02
CA LYS A 84 0.62 5.94 -7.77
C LYS A 84 0.51 5.46 -6.33
N HIS A 85 0.49 6.38 -5.38
CA HIS A 85 0.28 6.05 -3.97
C HIS A 85 -1.07 5.37 -3.73
N LEU A 86 -2.17 5.94 -4.25
CA LEU A 86 -3.51 5.34 -4.16
C LEU A 86 -3.57 3.94 -4.79
N SER A 87 -2.91 3.76 -5.95
CA SER A 87 -2.81 2.45 -6.60
C SER A 87 -2.10 1.42 -5.72
N SER A 88 -1.01 1.80 -5.05
CA SER A 88 -0.28 0.91 -4.15
C SER A 88 -1.11 0.52 -2.91
N LEU A 89 -1.85 1.48 -2.32
CA LEU A 89 -2.76 1.21 -1.20
C LEU A 89 -3.87 0.23 -1.58
N ARG A 90 -4.52 0.45 -2.72
CA ARG A 90 -5.56 -0.45 -3.23
C ARG A 90 -5.03 -1.85 -3.55
N GLN A 91 -3.83 -1.93 -4.11
CA GLN A 91 -3.20 -3.22 -4.38
C GLN A 91 -2.87 -3.98 -3.10
N ALA A 92 -2.36 -3.29 -2.08
CA ALA A 92 -2.11 -3.86 -0.76
C ALA A 92 -3.42 -4.37 -0.11
N GLU A 93 -4.50 -3.62 -0.23
CA GLU A 93 -5.82 -4.03 0.26
C GLU A 93 -6.36 -5.27 -0.45
N LEU A 94 -6.28 -5.32 -1.79
CA LEU A 94 -6.68 -6.50 -2.58
C LEU A 94 -5.87 -7.73 -2.18
N THR A 95 -4.56 -7.58 -2.02
CA THR A 95 -3.68 -8.67 -1.58
C THR A 95 -4.10 -9.16 -0.19
N ARG A 96 -4.34 -8.26 0.76
CA ARG A 96 -4.81 -8.60 2.11
C ARG A 96 -6.13 -9.35 2.08
N LYS A 97 -7.11 -8.86 1.33
CA LYS A 97 -8.45 -9.50 1.18
C LYS A 97 -8.37 -10.88 0.54
N SER A 98 -7.43 -11.12 -0.36
CA SER A 98 -7.27 -12.43 -1.00
C SER A 98 -6.60 -13.48 -0.07
N VAL A 99 -5.82 -13.04 0.90
CA VAL A 99 -5.03 -13.94 1.77
C VAL A 99 -5.77 -14.33 3.03
N ALA A 100 -6.61 -13.47 3.60
CA ALA A 100 -7.39 -13.79 4.78
C ALA A 100 -8.22 -15.11 4.62
N PRO A 101 -8.92 -15.35 3.51
CA PRO A 101 -9.58 -16.64 3.24
C PRO A 101 -8.60 -17.81 3.11
N SER A 102 -7.41 -17.58 2.54
CA SER A 102 -6.39 -18.63 2.38
C SER A 102 -5.84 -19.09 3.72
N ILE A 103 -5.65 -18.18 4.68
CA ILE A 103 -5.20 -18.52 6.03
C ILE A 103 -6.29 -19.30 6.77
N GLN A 104 -7.56 -18.91 6.62
CA GLN A 104 -8.66 -19.67 7.21
C GLN A 104 -8.69 -21.09 6.66
N ASN A 105 -8.56 -21.26 5.35
CA ASN A 105 -8.49 -22.57 4.72
C ASN A 105 -7.32 -23.40 5.25
N VAL A 106 -6.13 -22.79 5.45
CA VAL A 106 -4.99 -23.49 6.05
C VAL A 106 -5.32 -23.98 7.47
N LEU A 107 -5.98 -23.18 8.30
CA LEU A 107 -6.37 -23.57 9.65
C LEU A 107 -7.35 -24.74 9.65
N ASP A 108 -8.33 -24.70 8.77
CA ASP A 108 -9.41 -25.68 8.73
C ASP A 108 -8.94 -27.03 8.15
N VAL A 109 -8.02 -27.00 7.20
CA VAL A 109 -7.58 -28.18 6.44
C VAL A 109 -6.30 -28.79 6.98
N TYR A 110 -5.40 -28.00 7.59
CA TYR A 110 -4.06 -28.48 8.01
C TYR A 110 -4.10 -29.73 8.91
N ALA A 111 -5.01 -29.75 9.87
CA ALA A 111 -5.16 -30.86 10.80
C ALA A 111 -5.76 -32.14 10.16
N THR A 112 -6.42 -31.99 9.01
CA THR A 112 -7.05 -33.11 8.29
C THR A 112 -6.12 -33.79 7.32
N LEU A 113 -4.97 -33.15 6.98
CA LEU A 113 -3.98 -33.69 6.04
C LEU A 113 -3.14 -34.78 6.72
N GLY A 114 -3.07 -35.93 6.05
CA GLY A 114 -2.42 -37.14 6.61
C GLY A 114 -0.91 -37.18 6.39
N THR A 115 -0.36 -36.38 5.44
CA THR A 115 1.06 -36.43 5.10
C THR A 115 1.79 -35.09 5.31
N PRO A 116 3.05 -35.13 5.80
CA PRO A 116 3.86 -33.90 5.94
C PRO A 116 4.09 -33.14 4.62
N ALA A 117 4.09 -33.86 3.49
CA ALA A 117 4.25 -33.25 2.16
C ALA A 117 3.04 -32.37 1.80
N GLU A 118 1.83 -32.84 2.04
CA GLU A 118 0.59 -32.08 1.83
C GLU A 118 0.51 -30.88 2.78
N GLN A 119 0.86 -31.07 4.06
CA GLN A 119 0.91 -29.99 5.05
C GLN A 119 1.91 -28.89 4.64
N ASN A 120 3.10 -29.26 4.15
CA ASN A 120 4.10 -28.33 3.67
C ASN A 120 3.62 -27.57 2.41
N THR A 121 2.95 -28.25 1.49
CA THR A 121 2.37 -27.64 0.29
C THR A 121 1.31 -26.61 0.68
N LEU A 122 0.45 -26.95 1.63
CA LEU A 122 -0.57 -26.03 2.14
C LEU A 122 0.05 -24.79 2.81
N LEU A 123 1.05 -24.97 3.68
CA LEU A 123 1.75 -23.86 4.34
C LEU A 123 2.43 -22.92 3.34
N LYS A 124 2.98 -23.42 2.25
CA LYS A 124 3.59 -22.63 1.18
C LYS A 124 2.59 -21.72 0.45
N THR A 125 1.29 -21.92 0.59
CA THR A 125 0.29 -20.99 0.03
C THR A 125 0.27 -19.66 0.77
N VAL A 126 0.54 -19.65 2.07
CA VAL A 126 0.45 -18.48 2.95
C VAL A 126 1.80 -17.96 3.45
N LEU A 127 2.83 -18.81 3.48
CA LEU A 127 4.19 -18.45 3.90
C LEU A 127 5.11 -18.30 2.68
N ASP A 128 5.93 -17.26 2.69
CA ASP A 128 7.00 -17.07 1.72
C ASP A 128 8.20 -17.94 2.10
N HIS A 129 8.71 -17.76 3.32
CA HIS A 129 9.77 -18.58 3.86
C HIS A 129 9.75 -18.62 5.38
N VAL A 130 10.50 -19.57 5.94
CA VAL A 130 10.67 -19.74 7.39
C VAL A 130 12.15 -19.79 7.70
N VAL A 131 12.61 -18.97 8.64
CA VAL A 131 13.99 -19.00 9.13
C VAL A 131 14.03 -19.67 10.49
N TYR A 132 14.80 -20.75 10.57
CA TYR A 132 15.06 -21.49 11.78
C TYR A 132 16.37 -21.02 12.40
N PHE A 133 16.35 -20.66 13.67
CA PHE A 133 17.53 -20.30 14.42
C PHE A 133 17.62 -21.15 15.69
N LYS A 134 18.77 -21.78 15.90
CA LYS A 134 19.10 -22.54 17.10
C LYS A 134 20.46 -22.11 17.61
N SER A 135 20.51 -21.47 18.78
CA SER A 135 21.76 -20.96 19.35
C SER A 135 22.50 -21.96 20.23
N GLN A 136 21.79 -22.84 20.93
CA GLN A 136 22.33 -23.88 21.78
C GLN A 136 21.42 -25.12 21.76
N GLY A 137 22.00 -26.31 21.84
CA GLY A 137 21.25 -27.52 22.03
C GLY A 137 21.95 -28.76 21.48
N GLY A 138 21.95 -29.82 22.24
CA GLY A 138 22.26 -31.20 21.87
C GLY A 138 21.05 -32.06 22.18
N ALA A 139 21.13 -33.36 21.89
CA ALA A 139 20.02 -34.31 22.04
C ALA A 139 19.37 -34.38 23.43
N TRP A 140 19.98 -33.77 24.45
CA TRP A 140 19.58 -33.90 25.87
C TRP A 140 19.50 -32.56 26.62
N LYS A 141 19.50 -31.40 25.93
CA LYS A 141 19.39 -30.09 26.58
C LYS A 141 18.20 -29.30 26.01
N GLU A 142 17.54 -28.51 26.87
CA GLU A 142 16.52 -27.55 26.43
C GLU A 142 17.07 -26.70 25.27
N SER A 143 16.37 -26.69 24.17
CA SER A 143 16.84 -26.01 22.97
C SER A 143 16.20 -24.64 22.87
N ASN A 144 17.03 -23.58 22.83
CA ASN A 144 16.61 -22.24 22.45
C ASN A 144 16.34 -22.18 20.93
N MET A 145 15.20 -22.71 20.53
CA MET A 145 14.74 -22.68 19.16
C MET A 145 13.90 -21.42 18.90
N LYS A 146 14.22 -20.72 17.85
CA LYS A 146 13.40 -19.59 17.37
C LYS A 146 13.03 -19.83 15.92
N LEU A 147 11.74 -19.70 15.61
CA LEU A 147 11.20 -19.74 14.26
C LEU A 147 10.75 -18.35 13.87
N TYR A 148 11.30 -17.84 12.78
CA TYR A 148 10.86 -16.60 12.17
C TYR A 148 10.04 -16.94 10.94
N LEU A 149 8.75 -16.60 10.96
CA LEU A 149 7.83 -16.83 9.87
C LEU A 149 7.70 -15.55 9.05
N TYR A 150 7.75 -15.68 7.73
CA TYR A 150 7.55 -14.59 6.77
C TYR A 150 6.31 -14.88 5.93
N PRO A 151 5.15 -14.31 6.30
CA PRO A 151 3.93 -14.44 5.52
C PRO A 151 4.06 -13.70 4.19
N LYS A 152 3.46 -14.22 3.13
CA LYS A 152 3.45 -13.59 1.79
C LYS A 152 2.81 -12.19 1.75
N VAL A 153 2.05 -11.82 2.78
CA VAL A 153 1.16 -10.65 2.79
C VAL A 153 1.57 -9.57 3.78
N MET A 154 2.43 -9.89 4.74
CA MET A 154 2.89 -8.89 5.70
C MET A 154 4.36 -8.53 5.43
N PRO A 155 4.68 -7.24 5.25
CA PRO A 155 6.07 -6.81 5.35
C PRO A 155 6.49 -6.90 6.82
N GLY A 156 7.13 -8.01 7.19
CA GLY A 156 7.65 -8.21 8.55
C GLY A 156 7.80 -9.67 8.93
N LYS A 157 8.63 -9.90 9.95
CA LYS A 157 8.85 -11.23 10.52
C LYS A 157 8.03 -11.40 11.80
N LEU A 158 7.41 -12.56 11.95
CA LEU A 158 6.78 -12.99 13.19
C LEU A 158 7.76 -13.91 13.93
N LEU A 159 7.99 -13.65 15.21
CA LEU A 159 8.84 -14.46 16.08
C LEU A 159 7.98 -15.42 16.89
N ILE A 160 8.30 -16.72 16.81
CA ILE A 160 7.76 -17.73 17.70
C ILE A 160 8.90 -18.22 18.60
N THR A 161 8.73 -18.07 19.89
CA THR A 161 9.62 -18.59 20.95
C THR A 161 9.03 -19.83 21.57
#